data_0f8fbf885035fb62659c24810da184a5
#
_entry.id   0f8fbf885035fb62659c24810da184a5
#
_cell.length_a   1.000
_cell.length_b   1.000
_cell.length_c   1.000
_cell.angle_alpha   90.00
_cell.angle_beta   90.00
_cell.angle_gamma   90.00
#
_symmetry.space_group_name_H-M   'P 1'
#
loop_
_entity.id
_entity.type
_entity.pdbx_description
1 polymer ?
#
loop_
_entity_poly.entity_id
_entity_poly.type
_entity_poly.pdbx_seq_one_letter_code
_entity_poly.pdbx_strand_id
1 'polypeptide(L)'
;MRASVLRQRVLSALILGPLVLGIAVAGPLWFAGLVSLAVLIAAWEYVRLMERGGFRLSLLWTWGSSLVGLAIVEWPGWVGLRPALAFLLMGSITWQMARRGRTAPVAEWALTVAGGLYLGLLGGHLAALRATERGLAWLLLLLLVTWAVDSGAYFVGSAWGRHKIAPHLSPGKSWEGFWGGEVSGILVGALLGRLLNVGLVHGLAVGVLIATLGLLGDLAVSMMKRQARAKDSGHLIPGHGGVLDRLDSLLFAGVIGYYYVLWVVGG
;
A
#
# COMPACT_ATOMS: atom_id res chain seq x y z
N MET A 1 -13.12 25.16 11.59
CA MET A 1 -12.65 23.75 11.63
C MET A 1 -12.46 23.11 10.25
N ARG A 2 -13.42 23.15 9.29
CA ARG A 2 -13.23 22.51 7.96
C ARG A 2 -12.11 23.11 7.11
N ALA A 3 -11.90 24.42 7.12
CA ALA A 3 -10.86 25.11 6.34
C ALA A 3 -9.42 24.77 6.81
N SER A 4 -9.21 24.60 8.11
CA SER A 4 -7.90 24.23 8.67
C SER A 4 -7.48 22.80 8.29
N VAL A 5 -8.42 21.85 8.28
CA VAL A 5 -8.17 20.47 7.87
C VAL A 5 -7.88 20.37 6.37
N LEU A 6 -8.61 21.12 5.53
CA LEU A 6 -8.34 21.17 4.09
C LEU A 6 -6.95 21.75 3.80
N ARG A 7 -6.58 22.85 4.47
CA ARG A 7 -5.25 23.44 4.35
C ARG A 7 -4.14 22.46 4.74
N GLN A 8 -4.30 21.72 5.85
CA GLN A 8 -3.35 20.69 6.25
C GLN A 8 -3.20 19.59 5.21
N ARG A 9 -4.31 19.12 4.63
CA ARG A 9 -4.31 18.12 3.55
C ARG A 9 -3.56 18.61 2.32
N VAL A 10 -3.86 19.81 1.85
CA VAL A 10 -3.19 20.36 0.69
C VAL A 10 -1.69 20.54 0.94
N LEU A 11 -1.31 21.09 2.09
CA LEU A 11 0.11 21.29 2.44
C LEU A 11 0.88 19.96 2.53
N SER A 12 0.33 18.94 3.20
CA SER A 12 1.01 17.64 3.29
C SER A 12 1.12 16.95 1.93
N ALA A 13 0.11 17.04 1.07
CA ALA A 13 0.19 16.50 -0.30
C ALA A 13 1.25 17.25 -1.15
N LEU A 14 1.31 18.57 -1.05
CA LEU A 14 2.30 19.41 -1.75
C LEU A 14 3.74 19.15 -1.29
N ILE A 15 3.97 18.65 -0.08
CA ILE A 15 5.29 18.28 0.42
C ILE A 15 5.62 16.84 0.11
N LEU A 16 4.73 15.91 0.46
CA LEU A 16 4.99 14.49 0.32
C LEU A 16 5.02 14.02 -1.14
N GLY A 17 4.15 14.55 -1.99
CA GLY A 17 4.12 14.19 -3.41
C GLY A 17 5.45 14.49 -4.10
N PRO A 18 5.94 15.75 -4.11
CA PRO A 18 7.25 16.08 -4.69
C PRO A 18 8.41 15.35 -4.02
N LEU A 19 8.37 15.10 -2.70
CA LEU A 19 9.40 14.35 -2.00
C LEU A 19 9.48 12.90 -2.53
N VAL A 20 8.36 12.20 -2.62
CA VAL A 20 8.30 10.82 -3.15
C VAL A 20 8.78 10.77 -4.59
N LEU A 21 8.30 11.70 -5.43
CA LEU A 21 8.72 11.78 -6.83
C LEU A 21 10.21 12.12 -6.98
N GLY A 22 10.72 13.05 -6.18
CA GLY A 22 12.14 13.41 -6.16
C GLY A 22 13.04 12.23 -5.78
N ILE A 23 12.66 11.48 -4.74
CA ILE A 23 13.38 10.25 -4.32
C ILE A 23 13.28 9.17 -5.40
N ALA A 24 12.12 9.03 -6.06
CA ALA A 24 11.97 8.09 -7.17
C ALA A 24 12.89 8.43 -8.35
N VAL A 25 13.08 9.72 -8.65
CA VAL A 25 14.02 10.21 -9.68
C VAL A 25 15.47 10.00 -9.25
N ALA A 26 15.81 10.21 -7.98
CA ALA A 26 17.17 10.10 -7.44
C ALA A 26 17.79 8.69 -7.63
N GLY A 27 16.96 7.64 -7.72
CA GLY A 27 17.43 6.31 -8.09
C GLY A 27 16.72 5.15 -7.37
N PRO A 28 16.89 3.91 -7.86
CA PRO A 28 16.20 2.75 -7.32
C PRO A 28 16.59 2.47 -5.85
N LEU A 29 17.86 2.65 -5.49
CA LEU A 29 18.32 2.42 -4.11
C LEU A 29 17.68 3.38 -3.11
N TRP A 30 17.58 4.67 -3.46
CA TRP A 30 16.95 5.68 -2.61
C TRP A 30 15.46 5.41 -2.45
N PHE A 31 14.80 4.98 -3.55
CA PHE A 31 13.40 4.64 -3.53
C PHE A 31 13.13 3.37 -2.72
N ALA A 32 13.98 2.33 -2.83
CA ALA A 32 13.90 1.14 -1.99
C ALA A 32 14.05 1.47 -0.49
N GLY A 33 14.98 2.39 -0.15
CA GLY A 33 15.11 2.91 1.21
C GLY A 33 13.84 3.62 1.71
N LEU A 34 13.21 4.46 0.86
CA LEU A 34 11.95 5.12 1.18
C LEU A 34 10.82 4.09 1.40
N VAL A 35 10.68 3.12 0.52
CA VAL A 35 9.67 2.06 0.63
C VAL A 35 9.89 1.25 1.92
N SER A 36 11.13 0.85 2.20
CA SER A 36 11.46 0.10 3.42
C SER A 36 11.10 0.88 4.68
N LEU A 37 11.42 2.16 4.73
CA LEU A 37 11.05 3.04 5.84
C LEU A 37 9.53 3.17 5.98
N ALA A 38 8.83 3.41 4.86
CA ALA A 38 7.37 3.53 4.86
C ALA A 38 6.69 2.24 5.31
N VAL A 39 7.18 1.07 4.88
CA VAL A 39 6.70 -0.25 5.32
C VAL A 39 6.92 -0.46 6.81
N LEU A 40 8.09 -0.11 7.36
CA LEU A 40 8.36 -0.25 8.79
C LEU A 40 7.47 0.68 9.64
N ILE A 41 7.23 1.91 9.17
CA ILE A 41 6.29 2.83 9.83
C ILE A 41 4.86 2.29 9.75
N ALA A 42 4.43 1.81 8.58
CA ALA A 42 3.11 1.21 8.41
C ALA A 42 2.93 -0.06 9.28
N ALA A 43 3.98 -0.87 9.43
CA ALA A 43 3.99 -2.03 10.33
C ALA A 43 3.85 -1.62 11.81
N TRP A 44 4.50 -0.54 12.22
CA TRP A 44 4.31 0.03 13.56
C TRP A 44 2.87 0.53 13.76
N GLU A 45 2.30 1.27 12.79
CA GLU A 45 0.90 1.71 12.84
C GLU A 45 -0.06 0.52 12.87
N TYR A 46 0.20 -0.52 12.08
CA TYR A 46 -0.58 -1.75 12.06
C TYR A 46 -0.59 -2.43 13.44
N VAL A 47 0.56 -2.57 14.10
CA VAL A 47 0.63 -3.13 15.46
C VAL A 47 -0.20 -2.30 16.42
N ARG A 48 -0.05 -0.97 16.41
CA ARG A 48 -0.85 -0.05 17.24
C ARG A 48 -2.35 -0.13 16.97
N LEU A 49 -2.70 -0.30 15.68
CA LEU A 49 -4.08 -0.48 15.25
C LEU A 49 -4.66 -1.78 15.83
N MET A 50 -3.94 -2.90 15.73
CA MET A 50 -4.38 -4.20 16.26
C MET A 50 -4.45 -4.21 17.80
N GLU A 51 -3.57 -3.49 18.47
CA GLU A 51 -3.63 -3.29 19.93
C GLU A 51 -4.96 -2.63 20.36
N ARG A 52 -5.44 -1.63 19.62
CA ARG A 52 -6.77 -1.02 19.84
C ARG A 52 -7.90 -2.04 19.63
N GLY A 53 -7.71 -3.00 18.72
CA GLY A 53 -8.61 -4.12 18.48
C GLY A 53 -8.57 -5.22 19.53
N GLY A 54 -7.74 -5.09 20.58
CA GLY A 54 -7.59 -6.05 21.68
C GLY A 54 -6.53 -7.13 21.44
N PHE A 55 -5.80 -7.10 20.32
CA PHE A 55 -4.70 -8.01 20.04
C PHE A 55 -3.36 -7.42 20.46
N ARG A 56 -2.51 -8.22 21.08
CA ARG A 56 -1.17 -7.77 21.53
C ARG A 56 -0.08 -8.36 20.65
N LEU A 57 0.14 -7.76 19.49
CA LEU A 57 1.14 -8.19 18.53
C LEU A 57 2.58 -7.91 19.02
N SER A 58 3.56 -8.50 18.37
CA SER A 58 4.98 -8.22 18.60
C SER A 58 5.52 -7.32 17.52
N LEU A 59 5.88 -6.08 17.86
CA LEU A 59 6.45 -5.13 16.89
C LEU A 59 7.75 -5.68 16.27
N LEU A 60 8.62 -6.29 17.08
CA LEU A 60 9.87 -6.87 16.59
C LEU A 60 9.64 -7.93 15.52
N TRP A 61 8.73 -8.86 15.77
CA TRP A 61 8.42 -9.93 14.82
C TRP A 61 7.62 -9.43 13.61
N THR A 62 6.78 -8.39 13.78
CA THR A 62 6.11 -7.73 12.64
C THR A 62 7.13 -7.04 11.74
N TRP A 63 8.09 -6.30 12.29
CA TRP A 63 9.19 -5.72 11.53
C TRP A 63 10.07 -6.79 10.86
N GLY A 64 10.44 -7.86 11.58
CA GLY A 64 11.17 -8.98 11.02
C GLY A 64 10.44 -9.61 9.83
N SER A 65 9.13 -9.83 9.97
CA SER A 65 8.27 -10.33 8.88
C SER A 65 8.23 -9.37 7.69
N SER A 66 8.13 -8.06 7.95
CA SER A 66 8.14 -7.05 6.89
C SER A 66 9.48 -7.02 6.14
N LEU A 67 10.60 -7.08 6.86
CA LEU A 67 11.93 -7.10 6.25
C LEU A 67 12.16 -8.37 5.43
N VAL A 68 11.72 -9.54 5.92
CA VAL A 68 11.77 -10.79 5.14
C VAL A 68 10.89 -10.68 3.90
N GLY A 69 9.68 -10.11 4.02
CA GLY A 69 8.79 -9.87 2.90
C GLY A 69 9.40 -8.97 1.83
N LEU A 70 10.02 -7.84 2.22
CA LEU A 70 10.76 -6.95 1.33
C LEU A 70 11.90 -7.71 0.63
N ALA A 71 12.71 -8.45 1.40
CA ALA A 71 13.86 -9.19 0.88
C ALA A 71 13.47 -10.27 -0.14
N ILE A 72 12.33 -10.95 0.05
CA ILE A 72 11.82 -11.94 -0.90
C ILE A 72 11.61 -11.32 -2.29
N VAL A 73 11.13 -10.09 -2.35
CA VAL A 73 10.83 -9.40 -3.60
C VAL A 73 12.06 -8.73 -4.19
N GLU A 74 12.86 -8.05 -3.37
CA GLU A 74 14.02 -7.29 -3.82
C GLU A 74 15.22 -8.20 -4.22
N TRP A 75 15.36 -9.36 -3.56
CA TRP A 75 16.46 -10.30 -3.78
C TRP A 75 15.98 -11.75 -3.97
N PRO A 76 15.15 -12.05 -4.98
CA PRO A 76 14.50 -13.37 -5.14
C PRO A 76 15.49 -14.54 -5.29
N GLY A 77 16.71 -14.26 -5.75
CA GLY A 77 17.79 -15.26 -5.88
C GLY A 77 18.64 -15.47 -4.64
N TRP A 78 18.42 -14.73 -3.55
CA TRP A 78 19.25 -14.87 -2.36
C TRP A 78 18.96 -16.18 -1.59
N VAL A 79 19.98 -17.03 -1.48
CA VAL A 79 19.89 -18.36 -0.84
C VAL A 79 19.45 -18.27 0.63
N GLY A 80 19.75 -17.16 1.29
CA GLY A 80 19.39 -16.91 2.69
C GLY A 80 17.89 -16.69 2.97
N LEU A 81 17.05 -16.46 1.95
CA LEU A 81 15.62 -16.17 2.16
C LEU A 81 14.84 -17.34 2.76
N ARG A 82 15.11 -18.57 2.31
CA ARG A 82 14.43 -19.76 2.85
C ARG A 82 14.72 -19.98 4.33
N PRO A 83 16.00 -20.02 4.76
CA PRO A 83 16.31 -20.13 6.18
C PRO A 83 15.83 -18.89 6.98
N ALA A 84 15.92 -17.68 6.43
CA ALA A 84 15.41 -16.48 7.10
C ALA A 84 13.91 -16.59 7.42
N LEU A 85 13.09 -17.04 6.46
CA LEU A 85 11.66 -17.28 6.66
C LEU A 85 11.42 -18.41 7.70
N ALA A 86 12.18 -19.52 7.61
CA ALA A 86 12.06 -20.62 8.57
C ALA A 86 12.41 -20.17 10.01
N PHE A 87 13.51 -19.47 10.20
CA PHE A 87 13.93 -18.95 11.51
C PHE A 87 12.95 -17.87 12.02
N LEU A 88 12.40 -17.04 11.16
CA LEU A 88 11.36 -16.09 11.52
C LEU A 88 10.12 -16.80 12.07
N LEU A 89 9.62 -17.83 11.38
CA LEU A 89 8.46 -18.60 11.83
C LEU A 89 8.74 -19.34 13.13
N MET A 90 9.86 -20.06 13.23
CA MET A 90 10.26 -20.77 14.44
C MET A 90 10.47 -19.83 15.63
N GLY A 91 11.20 -18.74 15.42
CA GLY A 91 11.50 -17.77 16.47
C GLY A 91 10.26 -17.03 16.94
N SER A 92 9.39 -16.59 16.01
CA SER A 92 8.17 -15.86 16.36
C SER A 92 7.15 -16.74 17.11
N ILE A 93 6.97 -18.02 16.72
CA ILE A 93 6.06 -18.93 17.43
C ILE A 93 6.62 -19.29 18.79
N THR A 94 7.93 -19.56 18.91
CA THR A 94 8.59 -19.85 20.18
C THR A 94 8.48 -18.65 21.15
N TRP A 95 8.71 -17.44 20.65
CA TRP A 95 8.49 -16.20 21.40
C TRP A 95 7.04 -16.09 21.89
N GLN A 96 6.07 -16.37 21.02
CA GLN A 96 4.66 -16.30 21.37
C GLN A 96 4.28 -17.33 22.45
N MET A 97 4.83 -18.56 22.39
CA MET A 97 4.63 -19.59 23.41
C MET A 97 5.18 -19.19 24.79
N ALA A 98 6.28 -18.45 24.83
CA ALA A 98 6.87 -17.95 26.07
C ALA A 98 6.05 -16.81 26.73
N ARG A 99 5.14 -16.16 26.02
CA ARG A 99 4.34 -15.05 26.51
C ARG A 99 3.11 -15.54 27.27
N ARG A 100 3.04 -15.26 28.57
CA ARG A 100 1.92 -15.63 29.42
C ARG A 100 0.79 -14.59 29.39
N GLY A 101 -0.43 -14.99 29.83
CA GLY A 101 -1.58 -14.08 29.98
C GLY A 101 -2.17 -13.60 28.65
N ARG A 102 -2.11 -14.43 27.60
CA ARG A 102 -2.67 -14.17 26.28
C ARG A 102 -4.02 -14.84 26.10
N THR A 103 -5.00 -14.10 25.59
CA THR A 103 -6.35 -14.62 25.35
C THR A 103 -6.48 -15.34 24.02
N ALA A 104 -5.68 -14.92 23.00
CA ALA A 104 -5.72 -15.47 21.65
C ALA A 104 -4.30 -15.61 21.06
N PRO A 105 -3.42 -16.44 21.67
CA PRO A 105 -1.99 -16.46 21.30
C PRO A 105 -1.73 -16.85 19.84
N VAL A 106 -2.48 -17.80 19.29
CA VAL A 106 -2.32 -18.22 17.89
C VAL A 106 -2.77 -17.13 16.93
N ALA A 107 -3.89 -16.45 17.20
CA ALA A 107 -4.37 -15.34 16.38
C ALA A 107 -3.40 -14.15 16.44
N GLU A 108 -2.87 -13.81 17.62
CA GLU A 108 -1.87 -12.76 17.79
C GLU A 108 -0.58 -13.04 17.01
N TRP A 109 -0.11 -14.32 17.05
CA TRP A 109 1.03 -14.75 16.27
C TRP A 109 0.75 -14.68 14.76
N ALA A 110 -0.39 -15.20 14.31
CA ALA A 110 -0.77 -15.18 12.91
C ALA A 110 -0.89 -13.74 12.37
N LEU A 111 -1.53 -12.84 13.12
CA LEU A 111 -1.63 -11.43 12.78
C LEU A 111 -0.25 -10.73 12.76
N THR A 112 0.65 -11.08 13.69
CA THR A 112 2.02 -10.55 13.73
C THR A 112 2.78 -10.90 12.45
N VAL A 113 2.78 -12.18 12.06
CA VAL A 113 3.53 -12.66 10.91
C VAL A 113 2.85 -12.27 9.60
N ALA A 114 1.55 -12.54 9.47
CA ALA A 114 0.80 -12.25 8.25
C ALA A 114 0.74 -10.74 7.95
N GLY A 115 0.53 -9.90 8.97
CA GLY A 115 0.51 -8.45 8.80
C GLY A 115 1.86 -7.90 8.37
N GLY A 116 2.95 -8.39 8.96
CA GLY A 116 4.30 -8.00 8.55
C GLY A 116 4.63 -8.45 7.13
N LEU A 117 4.36 -9.72 6.80
CA LEU A 117 4.55 -10.23 5.45
C LEU A 117 3.67 -9.52 4.42
N TYR A 118 2.42 -9.22 4.74
CA TYR A 118 1.52 -8.45 3.87
C TYR A 118 2.13 -7.10 3.49
N LEU A 119 2.60 -6.34 4.47
CA LEU A 119 3.19 -5.03 4.24
C LEU A 119 4.54 -5.13 3.49
N GLY A 120 5.39 -6.07 3.89
CA GLY A 120 6.71 -6.24 3.30
C GLY A 120 6.66 -6.79 1.87
N LEU A 121 5.93 -7.89 1.64
CA LEU A 121 5.80 -8.46 0.30
C LEU A 121 5.16 -7.48 -0.68
N LEU A 122 4.00 -6.90 -0.32
CA LEU A 122 3.29 -6.04 -1.25
C LEU A 122 4.06 -4.72 -1.46
N GLY A 123 4.61 -4.15 -0.38
CA GLY A 123 5.40 -2.92 -0.46
C GLY A 123 6.69 -3.09 -1.28
N GLY A 124 7.37 -4.24 -1.15
CA GLY A 124 8.60 -4.55 -1.91
C GLY A 124 8.42 -4.48 -3.42
N HIS A 125 7.22 -4.78 -3.94
CA HIS A 125 6.96 -4.69 -5.38
C HIS A 125 7.04 -3.26 -5.93
N LEU A 126 6.81 -2.23 -5.10
CA LEU A 126 7.04 -0.84 -5.52
C LEU A 126 8.54 -0.57 -5.77
N ALA A 127 9.40 -1.07 -4.88
CA ALA A 127 10.85 -0.96 -5.03
C ALA A 127 11.36 -1.81 -6.20
N ALA A 128 10.88 -3.04 -6.33
CA ALA A 128 11.21 -3.93 -7.43
C ALA A 128 10.76 -3.35 -8.79
N LEU A 129 9.57 -2.76 -8.88
CA LEU A 129 9.11 -2.07 -10.08
C LEU A 129 10.05 -0.93 -10.47
N ARG A 130 10.50 -0.13 -9.47
CA ARG A 130 11.45 0.97 -9.72
C ARG A 130 12.81 0.46 -10.21
N ALA A 131 13.21 -0.75 -9.84
CA ALA A 131 14.48 -1.36 -10.21
C ALA A 131 14.48 -2.02 -11.62
N THR A 132 13.33 -2.14 -12.29
CA THR A 132 13.25 -2.64 -13.68
C THR A 132 13.90 -1.66 -14.66
N GLU A 133 14.19 -2.11 -15.88
CA GLU A 133 14.92 -1.34 -16.91
C GLU A 133 14.31 0.05 -17.17
N ARG A 134 12.97 0.14 -17.28
CA ARG A 134 12.22 1.40 -17.43
C ARG A 134 11.46 1.77 -16.15
N GLY A 135 11.96 1.34 -15.00
CA GLY A 135 11.25 1.37 -13.73
C GLY A 135 10.78 2.74 -13.28
N LEU A 136 11.51 3.83 -13.61
CA LEU A 136 11.05 5.19 -13.30
C LEU A 136 9.75 5.53 -14.06
N ALA A 137 9.69 5.21 -15.35
CA ALA A 137 8.50 5.50 -16.15
C ALA A 137 7.28 4.71 -15.68
N TRP A 138 7.48 3.42 -15.38
CA TRP A 138 6.42 2.56 -14.85
C TRP A 138 5.95 2.97 -13.46
N LEU A 139 6.88 3.32 -12.58
CA LEU A 139 6.55 3.79 -11.24
C LEU A 139 5.78 5.13 -11.30
N LEU A 140 6.23 6.09 -12.11
CA LEU A 140 5.52 7.36 -12.28
C LEU A 140 4.11 7.14 -12.85
N LEU A 141 3.98 6.28 -13.88
CA LEU A 141 2.66 5.91 -14.41
C LEU A 141 1.77 5.36 -13.30
N LEU A 142 2.26 4.39 -12.52
CA LEU A 142 1.51 3.77 -11.42
C LEU A 142 1.09 4.78 -10.36
N LEU A 143 2.02 5.58 -9.83
CA LEU A 143 1.74 6.55 -8.77
C LEU A 143 0.72 7.60 -9.21
N LEU A 144 0.92 8.19 -10.39
CA LEU A 144 0.06 9.25 -10.90
C LEU A 144 -1.33 8.73 -11.29
N VAL A 145 -1.41 7.52 -11.85
CA VAL A 145 -2.70 6.86 -12.12
C VAL A 145 -3.43 6.56 -10.81
N THR A 146 -2.76 6.01 -9.81
CA THR A 146 -3.39 5.75 -8.49
C THR A 146 -3.96 7.03 -7.88
N TRP A 147 -3.20 8.12 -7.89
CA TRP A 147 -3.69 9.42 -7.37
C TRP A 147 -4.84 9.99 -8.20
N ALA A 148 -4.84 9.77 -9.51
CA ALA A 148 -5.95 10.18 -10.38
C ALA A 148 -7.21 9.37 -10.10
N VAL A 149 -7.08 8.04 -9.93
CA VAL A 149 -8.17 7.13 -9.56
C VAL A 149 -8.80 7.55 -8.24
N ASP A 150 -7.98 7.77 -7.20
CA ASP A 150 -8.46 8.18 -5.87
C ASP A 150 -9.17 9.53 -5.93
N SER A 151 -8.62 10.49 -6.71
CA SER A 151 -9.23 11.82 -6.90
C SER A 151 -10.55 11.72 -7.64
N GLY A 152 -10.60 11.00 -8.77
CA GLY A 152 -11.81 10.81 -9.56
C GLY A 152 -12.91 10.09 -8.75
N ALA A 153 -12.53 9.02 -8.04
CA ALA A 153 -13.44 8.30 -7.17
C ALA A 153 -14.01 9.19 -6.05
N TYR A 154 -13.16 10.03 -5.46
CA TYR A 154 -13.58 10.96 -4.42
C TYR A 154 -14.54 12.02 -4.96
N PHE A 155 -14.22 12.71 -6.06
CA PHE A 155 -15.07 13.78 -6.60
C PHE A 155 -16.41 13.25 -7.07
N VAL A 156 -16.42 12.18 -7.86
CA VAL A 156 -17.67 11.58 -8.35
C VAL A 156 -18.49 10.95 -7.21
N GLY A 157 -17.81 10.21 -6.32
CA GLY A 157 -18.47 9.56 -5.18
C GLY A 157 -19.03 10.54 -4.17
N SER A 158 -18.39 11.72 -3.97
CA SER A 158 -18.92 12.76 -3.08
C SER A 158 -20.09 13.54 -3.68
N ALA A 159 -20.12 13.71 -5.02
CA ALA A 159 -21.17 14.45 -5.71
C ALA A 159 -22.41 13.57 -6.00
N TRP A 160 -22.20 12.33 -6.42
CA TRP A 160 -23.28 11.47 -6.94
C TRP A 160 -23.38 10.09 -6.28
N GLY A 161 -22.51 9.76 -5.31
CA GLY A 161 -22.39 8.42 -4.71
C GLY A 161 -23.62 7.99 -3.89
N ARG A 162 -24.51 7.20 -4.46
CA ARG A 162 -25.74 6.67 -3.87
C ARG A 162 -25.60 5.18 -3.50
N HIS A 163 -25.06 4.36 -4.40
CA HIS A 163 -24.98 2.91 -4.23
C HIS A 163 -23.65 2.53 -3.58
N LYS A 164 -23.69 2.06 -2.34
CA LYS A 164 -22.49 1.74 -1.56
C LYS A 164 -21.92 0.39 -1.95
N ILE A 165 -20.57 0.30 -2.11
CA ILE A 165 -19.88 -0.95 -2.47
C ILE A 165 -19.74 -1.86 -1.24
N ALA A 166 -19.26 -1.31 -0.13
CA ALA A 166 -18.97 -2.07 1.09
C ALA A 166 -19.36 -1.25 2.34
N PRO A 167 -20.67 -1.12 2.65
CA PRO A 167 -21.16 -0.22 3.71
C PRO A 167 -20.55 -0.48 5.09
N HIS A 168 -20.27 -1.75 5.41
CA HIS A 168 -19.71 -2.18 6.70
C HIS A 168 -18.20 -1.97 6.80
N LEU A 169 -17.46 -1.92 5.69
CA LEU A 169 -16.01 -1.67 5.69
C LEU A 169 -15.71 -0.19 5.45
N SER A 170 -16.28 0.37 4.38
CA SER A 170 -16.05 1.74 3.96
C SER A 170 -17.35 2.39 3.47
N PRO A 171 -18.14 3.04 4.36
CA PRO A 171 -19.43 3.64 4.01
C PRO A 171 -19.30 4.83 3.04
N GLY A 172 -18.10 5.37 2.84
CA GLY A 172 -17.82 6.43 1.86
C GLY A 172 -17.77 5.94 0.42
N LYS A 173 -17.41 4.67 0.19
CA LYS A 173 -17.20 4.12 -1.16
C LYS A 173 -18.52 3.77 -1.85
N SER A 174 -18.68 4.22 -3.10
CA SER A 174 -19.86 4.01 -3.93
C SER A 174 -19.49 3.52 -5.33
N TRP A 175 -20.42 2.84 -6.00
CA TRP A 175 -20.24 2.40 -7.39
C TRP A 175 -20.05 3.57 -8.36
N GLU A 176 -20.74 4.68 -8.13
CA GLU A 176 -20.56 5.89 -8.94
C GLU A 176 -19.15 6.45 -8.79
N GLY A 177 -18.63 6.46 -7.54
CA GLY A 177 -17.25 6.83 -7.28
C GLY A 177 -16.25 5.87 -7.93
N PHE A 178 -16.50 4.57 -7.90
CA PHE A 178 -15.68 3.57 -8.58
C PHE A 178 -15.58 3.87 -10.09
N TRP A 179 -16.69 4.08 -10.78
CA TRP A 179 -16.67 4.43 -12.20
C TRP A 179 -15.99 5.77 -12.48
N GLY A 180 -16.11 6.75 -11.57
CA GLY A 180 -15.35 8.01 -11.66
C GLY A 180 -13.83 7.77 -11.57
N GLY A 181 -13.40 6.85 -10.70
CA GLY A 181 -12.02 6.40 -10.61
C GLY A 181 -11.55 5.68 -11.87
N GLU A 182 -12.35 4.74 -12.40
CA GLU A 182 -12.06 4.02 -13.66
C GLU A 182 -11.82 4.97 -14.82
N VAL A 183 -12.74 5.90 -15.06
CA VAL A 183 -12.60 6.90 -16.14
C VAL A 183 -11.34 7.74 -15.94
N SER A 184 -11.08 8.19 -14.72
CA SER A 184 -9.88 8.99 -14.42
C SER A 184 -8.59 8.18 -14.63
N GLY A 185 -8.57 6.91 -14.19
CA GLY A 185 -7.44 6.00 -14.36
C GLY A 185 -7.14 5.72 -15.84
N ILE A 186 -8.17 5.44 -16.64
CA ILE A 186 -8.06 5.21 -18.08
C ILE A 186 -7.51 6.46 -18.79
N LEU A 187 -8.08 7.63 -18.54
CA LEU A 187 -7.67 8.87 -19.20
C LEU A 187 -6.24 9.27 -18.85
N VAL A 188 -5.90 9.25 -17.55
CA VAL A 188 -4.55 9.60 -17.09
C VAL A 188 -3.54 8.52 -17.49
N GLY A 189 -3.93 7.24 -17.45
CA GLY A 189 -3.11 6.13 -17.92
C GLY A 189 -2.80 6.25 -19.42
N ALA A 190 -3.79 6.56 -20.25
CA ALA A 190 -3.60 6.79 -21.68
C ALA A 190 -2.64 7.96 -21.96
N LEU A 191 -2.85 9.09 -21.27
CA LEU A 191 -2.01 10.27 -21.40
C LEU A 191 -0.56 9.97 -20.98
N LEU A 192 -0.37 9.44 -19.79
CA LEU A 192 0.97 9.13 -19.26
C LEU A 192 1.65 8.00 -20.03
N GLY A 193 0.88 7.02 -20.52
CA GLY A 193 1.40 5.96 -21.38
C GLY A 193 2.10 6.50 -22.62
N ARG A 194 1.56 7.57 -23.21
CA ARG A 194 2.19 8.30 -24.32
C ARG A 194 3.35 9.19 -23.85
N LEU A 195 3.15 10.02 -22.85
CA LEU A 195 4.14 10.99 -22.38
C LEU A 195 5.42 10.33 -21.85
N LEU A 196 5.28 9.21 -21.14
CA LEU A 196 6.40 8.44 -20.58
C LEU A 196 6.96 7.41 -21.58
N ASN A 197 6.45 7.38 -22.82
CA ASN A 197 6.86 6.46 -23.87
C ASN A 197 6.72 4.96 -23.48
N VAL A 198 5.83 4.61 -22.56
CA VAL A 198 5.55 3.20 -22.22
C VAL A 198 4.51 2.57 -23.17
N GLY A 199 3.81 3.38 -23.95
CA GLY A 199 2.80 2.96 -24.92
C GLY A 199 1.38 3.22 -24.45
N LEU A 200 0.51 3.62 -25.40
CA LEU A 200 -0.89 3.94 -25.13
C LEU A 200 -1.65 2.74 -24.55
N VAL A 201 -1.49 1.56 -25.17
CA VAL A 201 -2.20 0.34 -24.76
C VAL A 201 -1.82 -0.06 -23.33
N HIS A 202 -0.54 0.01 -23.01
CA HIS A 202 -0.06 -0.29 -21.65
C HIS A 202 -0.57 0.73 -20.62
N GLY A 203 -0.60 2.02 -20.99
CA GLY A 203 -1.17 3.05 -20.13
C GLY A 203 -2.65 2.83 -19.84
N LEU A 204 -3.44 2.49 -20.86
CA LEU A 204 -4.86 2.13 -20.72
C LEU A 204 -5.04 0.91 -19.80
N ALA A 205 -4.29 -0.17 -20.06
CA ALA A 205 -4.36 -1.40 -19.28
C ALA A 205 -4.03 -1.17 -17.82
N VAL A 206 -2.94 -0.46 -17.52
CA VAL A 206 -2.55 -0.10 -16.16
C VAL A 206 -3.61 0.78 -15.50
N GLY A 207 -4.22 1.72 -16.26
CA GLY A 207 -5.33 2.55 -15.79
C GLY A 207 -6.50 1.72 -15.25
N VAL A 208 -6.99 0.77 -16.06
CA VAL A 208 -8.07 -0.15 -15.69
C VAL A 208 -7.67 -1.04 -14.50
N LEU A 209 -6.51 -1.67 -14.57
CA LEU A 209 -6.06 -2.61 -13.52
C LEU A 209 -5.91 -1.93 -12.16
N ILE A 210 -5.33 -0.73 -12.12
CA ILE A 210 -5.16 0.01 -10.86
C ILE A 210 -6.51 0.49 -10.32
N ALA A 211 -7.40 1.01 -11.17
CA ALA A 211 -8.71 1.48 -10.72
C ALA A 211 -9.55 0.34 -10.14
N THR A 212 -9.55 -0.83 -10.78
CA THR A 212 -10.30 -2.00 -10.32
C THR A 212 -9.68 -2.64 -9.08
N LEU A 213 -8.40 -2.97 -9.11
CA LEU A 213 -7.75 -3.78 -8.08
C LEU A 213 -7.19 -2.96 -6.92
N GLY A 214 -6.84 -1.67 -7.14
CA GLY A 214 -6.43 -0.75 -6.08
C GLY A 214 -7.53 -0.52 -5.04
N LEU A 215 -8.80 -0.56 -5.46
CA LEU A 215 -9.96 -0.54 -4.57
C LEU A 215 -9.90 -1.67 -3.52
N LEU A 216 -9.46 -2.86 -3.90
CA LEU A 216 -9.35 -4.01 -2.98
C LEU A 216 -8.29 -3.77 -1.91
N GLY A 217 -7.17 -3.10 -2.25
CA GLY A 217 -6.13 -2.73 -1.29
C GLY A 217 -6.65 -1.79 -0.20
N ASP A 218 -7.35 -0.73 -0.58
CA ASP A 218 -7.97 0.19 0.37
C ASP A 218 -9.08 -0.52 1.21
N LEU A 219 -9.87 -1.41 0.61
CA LEU A 219 -10.85 -2.20 1.38
C LEU A 219 -10.19 -3.16 2.37
N ALA A 220 -9.03 -3.74 2.03
CA ALA A 220 -8.27 -4.61 2.94
C ALA A 220 -7.79 -3.84 4.17
N VAL A 221 -7.17 -2.67 3.99
CA VAL A 221 -6.76 -1.81 5.12
C VAL A 221 -7.98 -1.27 5.86
N SER A 222 -9.09 -0.96 5.16
CA SER A 222 -10.35 -0.56 5.80
C SER A 222 -10.90 -1.68 6.69
N MET A 223 -10.81 -2.95 6.29
CA MET A 223 -11.17 -4.11 7.11
C MET A 223 -10.34 -4.15 8.40
N MET A 224 -9.03 -3.97 8.32
CA MET A 224 -8.14 -3.92 9.49
C MET A 224 -8.53 -2.79 10.45
N LYS A 225 -8.87 -1.61 9.92
CA LYS A 225 -9.35 -0.47 10.70
C LYS A 225 -10.67 -0.76 11.42
N ARG A 226 -11.62 -1.43 10.77
CA ARG A 226 -12.91 -1.81 11.40
C ARG A 226 -12.74 -2.84 12.49
N GLN A 227 -11.83 -3.81 12.33
CA GLN A 227 -11.48 -4.75 13.40
C GLN A 227 -11.01 -4.02 14.66
N ALA A 228 -10.28 -2.93 14.51
CA ALA A 228 -9.81 -2.09 15.60
C ALA A 228 -10.81 -1.00 16.04
N ARG A 229 -12.02 -0.97 15.48
CA ARG A 229 -13.02 0.10 15.69
C ARG A 229 -12.45 1.51 15.43
N ALA A 230 -11.47 1.59 14.54
CA ALA A 230 -10.82 2.84 14.16
C ALA A 230 -11.27 3.29 12.76
N LYS A 231 -11.07 4.58 12.48
CA LYS A 231 -11.27 5.17 11.15
C LYS A 231 -9.95 5.32 10.40
N ASP A 232 -8.91 5.75 11.10
CA ASP A 232 -7.59 6.01 10.55
C ASP A 232 -6.57 5.09 11.24
N SER A 233 -5.52 4.66 10.53
CA SER A 233 -4.47 3.78 11.08
C SER A 233 -3.60 4.49 12.11
N GLY A 234 -3.34 5.79 11.87
CA GLY A 234 -2.50 6.64 12.69
C GLY A 234 -2.79 8.12 12.47
N HIS A 235 -1.89 8.98 12.99
CA HIS A 235 -1.97 10.45 12.86
C HIS A 235 -0.61 11.06 12.49
N LEU A 236 0.31 10.26 11.92
CA LEU A 236 1.65 10.73 11.56
C LEU A 236 1.64 11.80 10.46
N ILE A 237 0.69 11.70 9.51
CA ILE A 237 0.59 12.65 8.41
C ILE A 237 -0.56 13.62 8.71
N PRO A 238 -0.27 14.91 9.02
CA PRO A 238 -1.30 15.88 9.37
C PRO A 238 -2.38 16.00 8.28
N GLY A 239 -3.63 15.78 8.67
CA GLY A 239 -4.79 15.81 7.78
C GLY A 239 -4.96 14.59 6.87
N HIS A 240 -3.99 13.65 6.84
CA HIS A 240 -4.01 12.48 5.97
C HIS A 240 -4.00 11.12 6.71
N GLY A 241 -4.04 11.10 8.04
CA GLY A 241 -4.04 9.86 8.81
C GLY A 241 -2.63 9.27 8.99
N GLY A 242 -2.50 7.97 8.88
CA GLY A 242 -1.23 7.27 8.98
C GLY A 242 -0.55 7.02 7.63
N VAL A 243 0.68 6.49 7.69
CA VAL A 243 1.42 6.00 6.52
C VAL A 243 0.72 4.78 5.92
N LEU A 244 0.17 3.90 6.74
CA LEU A 244 -0.61 2.74 6.29
C LEU A 244 -1.84 3.17 5.48
N ASP A 245 -2.51 4.30 5.85
CA ASP A 245 -3.61 4.88 5.08
C ASP A 245 -3.17 5.47 3.72
N ARG A 246 -1.88 5.65 3.49
CA ARG A 246 -1.32 6.16 2.22
C ARG A 246 -0.75 5.05 1.34
N LEU A 247 -0.47 3.90 1.93
CA LEU A 247 0.02 2.72 1.21
C LEU A 247 -1.11 1.78 0.78
N ASP A 248 -2.32 1.90 1.30
CA ASP A 248 -3.41 0.95 1.15
C ASP A 248 -3.69 0.52 -0.30
N SER A 249 -3.99 1.44 -1.20
CA SER A 249 -4.16 1.18 -2.63
C SER A 249 -2.82 0.92 -3.35
N LEU A 250 -1.72 1.57 -2.88
CA LEU A 250 -0.40 1.43 -3.49
C LEU A 250 0.20 0.04 -3.31
N LEU A 251 -0.09 -0.65 -2.20
CA LEU A 251 0.35 -2.03 -1.97
C LEU A 251 -0.14 -2.96 -3.08
N PHE A 252 -1.41 -2.85 -3.46
CA PHE A 252 -1.97 -3.65 -4.56
C PHE A 252 -1.48 -3.15 -5.92
N ALA A 253 -1.47 -1.83 -6.13
CA ALA A 253 -0.98 -1.24 -7.36
C ALA A 253 0.47 -1.64 -7.66
N GLY A 254 1.35 -1.68 -6.64
CA GLY A 254 2.75 -2.10 -6.77
C GLY A 254 2.89 -3.53 -7.30
N VAL A 255 2.15 -4.47 -6.72
CA VAL A 255 2.12 -5.88 -7.16
C VAL A 255 1.63 -5.97 -8.61
N ILE A 256 0.50 -5.32 -8.91
CA ILE A 256 -0.11 -5.34 -10.24
C ILE A 256 0.85 -4.76 -11.28
N GLY A 257 1.41 -3.57 -10.98
CA GLY A 257 2.33 -2.91 -11.88
C GLY A 257 3.60 -3.71 -12.15
N TYR A 258 4.20 -4.29 -11.10
CA TYR A 258 5.39 -5.12 -11.23
C TYR A 258 5.16 -6.35 -12.10
N TYR A 259 4.11 -7.14 -11.82
CA TYR A 259 3.84 -8.34 -12.60
C TYR A 259 3.30 -8.03 -14.00
N TYR A 260 2.61 -6.91 -14.18
CA TYR A 260 2.26 -6.43 -15.51
C TYR A 260 3.50 -6.17 -16.38
N VAL A 261 4.49 -5.48 -15.83
CA VAL A 261 5.76 -5.24 -16.53
C VAL A 261 6.50 -6.54 -16.82
N LEU A 262 6.61 -7.41 -15.82
CA LEU A 262 7.34 -8.66 -15.93
C LEU A 262 6.71 -9.63 -16.96
N TRP A 263 5.40 -9.81 -16.94
CA TRP A 263 4.71 -10.85 -17.72
C TRP A 263 4.14 -10.38 -19.05
N VAL A 264 3.77 -9.10 -19.14
CA VAL A 264 3.09 -8.56 -20.35
C VAL A 264 4.06 -7.75 -21.21
N VAL A 265 4.96 -6.99 -20.59
CA VAL A 265 5.92 -6.15 -21.32
C VAL A 265 7.21 -6.92 -21.61
N GLY A 266 7.54 -7.94 -20.81
CA GLY A 266 8.77 -8.74 -20.95
C GLY A 266 9.99 -8.03 -20.38
N GLY A 267 9.80 -7.31 -19.27
CA GLY A 267 10.74 -6.38 -18.64
C GLY A 267 11.90 -6.97 -17.90
#